data_b81ad0d03155dbc4aa90798031310a74
#
_entry.id   b81ad0d03155dbc4aa90798031310a74
#
_cell.length_a   1.000
_cell.length_b   1.000
_cell.length_c   1.000
_cell.angle_alpha   90.00
_cell.angle_beta   90.00
_cell.angle_gamma   90.00
#
_symmetry.space_group_name_H-M   'P 1'
#
loop_
_entity.id
_entity.type
_entity.pdbx_description
1 polymer ?
#
loop_
_entity_poly.entity_id
_entity_poly.type
_entity_poly.pdbx_seq_one_letter_code
_entity_poly.pdbx_strand_id
1 'polypeptide(L)'
;MNNKIRLLTGLLALQLALLGVFWIAKGSTTSEEGPWIALDDELVNRIEVSDRGSVVTVVKESDHWRVDDYPADDKKIADILEKLVGLKAPWPVATSRDALQRFEVGEALFQRRLRVYEGKEVRLDLYLGTSPGYQRVHARKGEDDEVYSVALSNYELAVNVDGWLDKALLASEDSPTKVAARFTDG
;
A
#
# COMPACT_ATOMS: atom_id res chain seq x y z
N MET A 1 37.55 18.47 -50.04
CA MET A 1 36.57 17.89 -49.10
C MET A 1 35.26 18.66 -49.29
N ASN A 2 34.21 18.00 -49.83
CA ASN A 2 32.98 18.64 -50.29
C ASN A 2 32.23 19.34 -49.14
N ASN A 3 31.74 20.58 -49.38
CA ASN A 3 30.98 21.33 -48.39
C ASN A 3 29.78 20.53 -47.81
N LYS A 4 29.22 19.64 -48.61
CA LYS A 4 28.17 18.71 -48.17
C LYS A 4 28.64 17.74 -47.07
N ILE A 5 29.87 17.24 -47.15
CA ILE A 5 30.44 16.35 -46.15
C ILE A 5 30.66 17.09 -44.82
N ARG A 6 31.18 18.31 -44.87
CA ARG A 6 31.35 19.17 -43.69
C ARG A 6 30.03 19.47 -43.00
N LEU A 7 28.98 19.73 -43.76
CA LEU A 7 27.63 20.01 -43.23
C LEU A 7 27.04 18.77 -42.58
N LEU A 8 27.18 17.60 -43.21
CA LEU A 8 26.70 16.32 -42.66
C LEU A 8 27.46 15.91 -41.37
N THR A 9 28.79 16.16 -41.35
CA THR A 9 29.59 15.87 -40.13
C THR A 9 29.21 16.81 -38.99
N GLY A 10 28.91 18.09 -39.28
CA GLY A 10 28.44 19.04 -38.29
C GLY A 10 27.06 18.66 -37.72
N LEU A 11 26.15 18.22 -38.61
CA LEU A 11 24.81 17.76 -38.20
C LEU A 11 24.90 16.49 -37.30
N LEU A 12 25.76 15.53 -37.68
CA LEU A 12 25.97 14.33 -36.90
C LEU A 12 26.55 14.65 -35.50
N ALA A 13 27.53 15.54 -35.42
CA ALA A 13 28.11 15.98 -34.16
C ALA A 13 27.06 16.65 -33.26
N LEU A 14 26.19 17.48 -33.83
CA LEU A 14 25.08 18.12 -33.11
C LEU A 14 24.09 17.06 -32.57
N GLN A 15 23.73 16.07 -33.39
CA GLN A 15 22.84 15.00 -32.98
C GLN A 15 23.43 14.16 -31.81
N LEU A 16 24.73 13.85 -31.88
CA LEU A 16 25.43 13.14 -30.82
C LEU A 16 25.51 13.98 -29.53
N ALA A 17 25.71 15.29 -29.64
CA ALA A 17 25.70 16.19 -28.50
C ALA A 17 24.30 16.26 -27.85
N LEU A 18 23.24 16.36 -28.65
CA LEU A 18 21.86 16.33 -28.15
C LEU A 18 21.49 15.00 -27.50
N LEU A 19 21.92 13.88 -28.07
CA LEU A 19 21.77 12.55 -27.44
C LEU A 19 22.53 12.46 -26.11
N GLY A 20 23.75 12.99 -26.05
CA GLY A 20 24.53 13.05 -24.81
C GLY A 20 23.84 13.87 -23.72
N VAL A 21 23.33 15.06 -24.06
CA VAL A 21 22.55 15.91 -23.12
C VAL A 21 21.28 15.19 -22.68
N PHE A 22 20.58 14.52 -23.57
CA PHE A 22 19.36 13.76 -23.27
C PHE A 22 19.68 12.58 -22.31
N TRP A 23 20.79 11.87 -22.53
CA TRP A 23 21.25 10.78 -21.66
C TRP A 23 21.66 11.27 -20.26
N ILE A 24 22.34 12.42 -20.19
CA ILE A 24 22.73 13.05 -18.92
C ILE A 24 21.47 13.55 -18.18
N ALA A 25 20.54 14.20 -18.88
CA ALA A 25 19.28 14.67 -18.30
C ALA A 25 18.39 13.50 -17.82
N LYS A 26 18.36 12.39 -18.55
CA LYS A 26 17.61 11.20 -18.17
C LYS A 26 18.31 10.38 -17.06
N GLY A 27 19.64 10.43 -16.98
CA GLY A 27 20.42 9.80 -15.90
C GLY A 27 20.26 10.49 -14.55
N SER A 28 19.72 11.73 -14.53
CA SER A 28 19.45 12.47 -13.30
C SER A 28 18.07 12.17 -12.69
N THR A 29 17.20 11.45 -13.43
CA THR A 29 16.01 10.81 -12.86
C THR A 29 16.33 9.37 -12.49
N THR A 30 17.35 9.16 -11.68
CA THR A 30 17.45 7.95 -10.88
C THR A 30 16.29 8.06 -9.89
N SER A 31 15.24 7.28 -10.12
CA SER A 31 14.32 6.96 -9.02
C SER A 31 15.21 6.50 -7.88
N GLU A 32 15.24 7.21 -6.77
CA GLU A 32 15.91 6.74 -5.57
C GLU A 32 15.37 5.34 -5.35
N GLU A 33 16.23 4.32 -5.45
CA GLU A 33 15.89 2.91 -5.19
C GLU A 33 15.66 2.69 -3.69
N GLY A 34 15.18 3.70 -3.00
CA GLY A 34 14.71 3.59 -1.63
C GLY A 34 13.38 2.82 -1.58
N PRO A 35 13.02 2.29 -0.44
CA PRO A 35 11.70 1.69 -0.25
C PRO A 35 10.62 2.72 -0.59
N TRP A 36 9.58 2.30 -1.32
CA TRP A 36 8.46 3.20 -1.65
C TRP A 36 7.77 3.75 -0.40
N ILE A 37 7.76 2.94 0.68
CA ILE A 37 7.27 3.31 2.01
C ILE A 37 8.46 3.28 2.97
N ALA A 38 8.79 4.44 3.54
CA ALA A 38 9.76 4.55 4.61
C ALA A 38 9.02 4.45 5.96
N LEU A 39 8.95 3.25 6.51
CA LEU A 39 8.28 2.93 7.76
C LEU A 39 9.22 2.09 8.61
N ASP A 40 9.32 2.43 9.89
CA ASP A 40 9.98 1.59 10.90
C ASP A 40 8.88 0.80 11.62
N ASP A 41 8.74 -0.48 11.27
CA ASP A 41 7.68 -1.36 11.78
C ASP A 41 7.76 -1.58 13.30
N GLU A 42 8.95 -1.47 13.89
CA GLU A 42 9.14 -1.57 15.35
C GLU A 42 8.52 -0.37 16.10
N LEU A 43 8.53 0.81 15.49
CA LEU A 43 7.99 2.04 16.06
C LEU A 43 6.48 2.20 15.84
N VAL A 44 5.90 1.37 14.98
CA VAL A 44 4.45 1.42 14.72
C VAL A 44 3.68 1.01 15.95
N ASN A 45 2.76 1.89 16.36
CA ASN A 45 1.91 1.67 17.53
C ASN A 45 0.42 1.73 17.24
N ARG A 46 0.00 2.16 16.05
CA ARG A 46 -1.41 2.21 15.64
C ARG A 46 -1.57 2.09 14.14
N ILE A 47 -2.55 1.30 13.76
CA ILE A 47 -2.99 1.13 12.36
C ILE A 47 -4.48 1.47 12.31
N GLU A 48 -4.86 2.27 11.34
CA GLU A 48 -6.24 2.63 11.09
C GLU A 48 -6.61 2.29 9.65
N VAL A 49 -7.63 1.49 9.47
CA VAL A 49 -8.17 1.11 8.16
C VAL A 49 -9.58 1.60 8.05
N SER A 50 -9.89 2.30 6.99
CA SER A 50 -11.22 2.82 6.74
C SER A 50 -11.68 2.60 5.30
N ASP A 51 -12.98 2.54 5.14
CA ASP A 51 -13.67 2.77 3.87
C ASP A 51 -14.62 3.96 4.04
N ARG A 52 -15.58 4.13 3.13
CA ARG A 52 -16.52 5.26 3.17
C ARG A 52 -17.57 5.17 4.29
N GLY A 53 -17.70 4.04 4.95
CA GLY A 53 -18.74 3.82 5.95
C GLY A 53 -18.25 3.30 7.29
N SER A 54 -17.03 2.78 7.34
CA SER A 54 -16.49 2.10 8.52
C SER A 54 -15.04 2.49 8.76
N VAL A 55 -14.64 2.43 10.02
CA VAL A 55 -13.26 2.63 10.47
C VAL A 55 -12.95 1.56 11.50
N VAL A 56 -11.82 0.92 11.36
CA VAL A 56 -11.24 0.01 12.35
C VAL A 56 -9.89 0.55 12.77
N THR A 57 -9.65 0.57 14.06
CA THR A 57 -8.38 0.99 14.65
C THR A 57 -7.78 -0.17 15.43
N VAL A 58 -6.53 -0.49 15.13
CA VAL A 58 -5.74 -1.49 15.83
C VAL A 58 -4.60 -0.77 16.54
N VAL A 59 -4.44 -1.00 17.84
CA VAL A 59 -3.48 -0.29 18.69
C VAL A 59 -2.55 -1.28 19.38
N LYS A 60 -1.26 -0.96 19.45
CA LYS A 60 -0.27 -1.73 20.18
C LYS A 60 -0.28 -1.29 21.65
N GLU A 61 -0.61 -2.19 22.54
CA GLU A 61 -0.57 -2.00 23.99
C GLU A 61 0.51 -2.89 24.58
N SER A 62 1.56 -2.28 25.10
CA SER A 62 2.78 -2.98 25.52
C SER A 62 3.40 -3.72 24.34
N ASP A 63 3.32 -5.06 24.30
CA ASP A 63 3.90 -5.87 23.23
C ASP A 63 2.86 -6.57 22.34
N HIS A 64 1.56 -6.35 22.59
CA HIS A 64 0.47 -7.01 21.87
C HIS A 64 -0.44 -6.02 21.19
N TRP A 65 -1.00 -6.43 20.07
CA TRP A 65 -1.99 -5.65 19.36
C TRP A 65 -3.40 -5.92 19.85
N ARG A 66 -4.22 -4.89 19.83
CA ARG A 66 -5.64 -4.93 20.20
C ARG A 66 -6.50 -4.23 19.17
N VAL A 67 -7.69 -4.74 19.00
CA VAL A 67 -8.76 -4.11 18.23
C VAL A 67 -9.98 -4.00 19.12
N ASP A 68 -10.47 -2.80 19.36
CA ASP A 68 -11.42 -2.49 20.42
C ASP A 68 -10.93 -3.09 21.77
N ASP A 69 -11.77 -3.87 22.44
CA ASP A 69 -11.45 -4.53 23.72
C ASP A 69 -10.84 -5.96 23.55
N TYR A 70 -10.55 -6.40 22.32
CA TYR A 70 -10.13 -7.77 22.04
C TYR A 70 -8.67 -7.84 21.59
N PRO A 71 -7.98 -8.96 21.88
CA PRO A 71 -6.67 -9.22 21.30
C PRO A 71 -6.76 -9.33 19.77
N ALA A 72 -5.85 -8.64 19.09
CA ALA A 72 -5.69 -8.75 17.65
C ALA A 72 -4.66 -9.82 17.28
N ASP A 73 -4.69 -10.28 16.04
CA ASP A 73 -3.73 -11.24 15.49
C ASP A 73 -2.39 -10.55 15.21
N ASP A 74 -1.47 -10.65 16.19
CA ASP A 74 -0.13 -10.05 16.12
C ASP A 74 0.62 -10.50 14.87
N LYS A 75 0.48 -11.77 14.47
CA LYS A 75 1.14 -12.30 13.28
C LYS A 75 0.61 -11.67 12.00
N LYS A 76 -0.69 -11.57 11.87
CA LYS A 76 -1.31 -10.91 10.71
C LYS A 76 -0.84 -9.48 10.57
N ILE A 77 -0.74 -8.76 11.69
CA ILE A 77 -0.31 -7.35 11.69
C ILE A 77 1.16 -7.24 11.29
N ALA A 78 2.02 -8.10 11.83
CA ALA A 78 3.42 -8.17 11.45
C ALA A 78 3.58 -8.47 9.94
N ASP A 79 2.86 -9.46 9.42
CA ASP A 79 2.87 -9.81 7.99
C ASP A 79 2.42 -8.62 7.10
N ILE A 80 1.45 -7.82 7.55
CA ILE A 80 1.00 -6.61 6.84
C ILE A 80 2.08 -5.53 6.86
N LEU A 81 2.69 -5.26 8.03
CA LEU A 81 3.74 -4.24 8.16
C LEU A 81 4.97 -4.60 7.33
N GLU A 82 5.45 -5.84 7.40
CA GLU A 82 6.54 -6.34 6.56
C GLU A 82 6.22 -6.15 5.06
N LYS A 83 4.99 -6.50 4.67
CA LYS A 83 4.54 -6.32 3.29
C LYS A 83 4.53 -4.85 2.86
N LEU A 84 4.10 -3.94 3.72
CA LEU A 84 4.10 -2.49 3.45
C LEU A 84 5.52 -1.97 3.24
N VAL A 85 6.46 -2.32 4.12
CA VAL A 85 7.88 -1.95 3.99
C VAL A 85 8.49 -2.53 2.71
N GLY A 86 8.10 -3.74 2.34
CA GLY A 86 8.56 -4.42 1.13
C GLY A 86 7.90 -3.96 -0.17
N LEU A 87 6.92 -3.05 -0.14
CA LEU A 87 6.23 -2.59 -1.35
C LEU A 87 7.18 -1.88 -2.30
N LYS A 88 7.10 -2.28 -3.57
CA LYS A 88 7.82 -1.64 -4.68
C LYS A 88 6.84 -0.95 -5.61
N ALA A 89 7.13 0.28 -5.94
CA ALA A 89 6.34 1.11 -6.86
C ALA A 89 7.28 1.86 -7.81
N PRO A 90 7.89 1.17 -8.79
CA PRO A 90 8.95 1.74 -9.62
C PRO A 90 8.46 2.87 -10.52
N TRP A 91 7.23 2.78 -11.00
CA TRP A 91 6.65 3.76 -11.93
C TRP A 91 5.19 4.03 -11.61
N PRO A 92 4.75 5.31 -11.63
CA PRO A 92 3.34 5.63 -11.51
C PRO A 92 2.57 5.17 -12.76
N VAL A 93 1.39 4.62 -12.56
CA VAL A 93 0.45 4.26 -13.65
C VAL A 93 -0.33 5.48 -14.14
N ALA A 94 -0.39 6.53 -13.33
CA ALA A 94 -0.95 7.82 -13.67
C ALA A 94 -0.42 8.92 -12.74
N THR A 95 -0.43 10.18 -13.26
CA THR A 95 0.07 11.36 -12.55
C THR A 95 -0.92 12.53 -12.62
N SER A 96 -2.11 12.32 -13.15
CA SER A 96 -3.12 13.36 -13.29
C SER A 96 -4.20 13.25 -12.23
N ARG A 97 -4.74 14.38 -11.77
CA ARG A 97 -5.83 14.42 -10.78
C ARG A 97 -7.09 13.69 -11.22
N ASP A 98 -7.40 13.72 -12.53
CA ASP A 98 -8.56 12.99 -13.06
C ASP A 98 -8.42 11.47 -12.89
N ALA A 99 -7.17 10.97 -12.86
CA ALA A 99 -6.88 9.57 -12.62
C ALA A 99 -7.25 9.12 -11.19
N LEU A 100 -7.21 10.03 -10.20
CA LEU A 100 -7.56 9.73 -8.81
C LEU A 100 -9.00 9.22 -8.70
N GLN A 101 -9.91 9.82 -9.45
CA GLN A 101 -11.30 9.38 -9.50
C GLN A 101 -11.46 8.06 -10.24
N ARG A 102 -10.78 7.91 -11.40
CA ARG A 102 -10.84 6.69 -12.22
C ARG A 102 -10.31 5.47 -11.48
N PHE A 103 -9.25 5.62 -10.69
CA PHE A 103 -8.65 4.54 -9.91
C PHE A 103 -9.23 4.42 -8.50
N GLU A 104 -10.18 5.30 -8.12
CA GLU A 104 -10.79 5.33 -6.79
C GLU A 104 -9.77 5.48 -5.66
N VAL A 105 -8.79 6.37 -5.82
CA VAL A 105 -7.75 6.67 -4.83
C VAL A 105 -7.76 8.13 -4.38
N GLY A 106 -8.83 8.85 -4.65
CA GLY A 106 -9.06 10.23 -4.21
C GLY A 106 -9.61 10.29 -2.78
N GLU A 107 -9.52 11.47 -2.15
CA GLU A 107 -10.03 11.68 -0.79
C GLU A 107 -11.55 11.48 -0.68
N ALA A 108 -12.30 11.89 -1.71
CA ALA A 108 -13.75 11.74 -1.76
C ALA A 108 -14.19 10.35 -2.24
N LEU A 109 -13.31 9.62 -2.93
CA LEU A 109 -13.63 8.33 -3.53
C LEU A 109 -12.41 7.39 -3.43
N PHE A 110 -12.50 6.44 -2.51
CA PHE A 110 -11.51 5.38 -2.30
C PHE A 110 -12.20 4.09 -1.84
N GLN A 111 -11.56 2.95 -2.04
CA GLN A 111 -12.07 1.66 -1.53
C GLN A 111 -11.55 1.36 -0.13
N ARG A 112 -10.30 1.70 0.16
CA ARG A 112 -9.69 1.61 1.49
C ARG A 112 -8.75 2.79 1.69
N ARG A 113 -8.65 3.26 2.93
CA ARG A 113 -7.59 4.15 3.38
C ARG A 113 -6.87 3.49 4.54
N LEU A 114 -5.57 3.39 4.44
CA LEU A 114 -4.70 2.87 5.48
C LEU A 114 -3.87 4.00 6.04
N ARG A 115 -3.96 4.22 7.35
CA ARG A 115 -3.06 5.12 8.07
C ARG A 115 -2.26 4.33 9.09
N VAL A 116 -0.94 4.52 9.09
CA VAL A 116 -0.02 3.91 10.04
C VAL A 116 0.64 5.01 10.84
N TYR A 117 0.72 4.81 12.14
CA TYR A 117 1.20 5.82 13.07
C TYR A 117 2.42 5.32 13.84
N GLU A 118 3.37 6.23 14.05
CA GLU A 118 4.47 6.11 15.01
C GLU A 118 4.22 7.15 16.11
N GLY A 119 3.91 6.70 17.32
CA GLY A 119 3.46 7.57 18.39
C GLY A 119 2.15 8.28 18.03
N LYS A 120 2.22 9.61 17.87
CA LYS A 120 1.06 10.45 17.48
C LYS A 120 1.10 10.89 16.02
N GLU A 121 2.20 10.63 15.32
CA GLU A 121 2.41 11.08 13.94
C GLU A 121 1.91 10.06 12.93
N VAL A 122 1.25 10.53 11.89
CA VAL A 122 0.90 9.71 10.72
C VAL A 122 2.16 9.55 9.87
N ARG A 123 2.71 8.35 9.80
CA ARG A 123 3.90 8.04 8.98
C ARG A 123 3.54 7.55 7.60
N LEU A 124 2.41 6.90 7.47
CA LEU A 124 1.87 6.47 6.20
C LEU A 124 0.39 6.80 6.12
N ASP A 125 -0.02 7.44 5.03
CA ASP A 125 -1.40 7.64 4.63
C ASP A 125 -1.55 7.15 3.21
N LEU A 126 -2.27 6.06 3.01
CA LEU A 126 -2.35 5.35 1.74
C LEU A 126 -3.81 5.15 1.34
N TYR A 127 -4.17 5.71 0.20
CA TYR A 127 -5.46 5.45 -0.44
C TYR A 127 -5.34 4.28 -1.40
N LEU A 128 -6.22 3.31 -1.26
CA LEU A 128 -6.30 2.10 -2.08
C LEU A 128 -7.63 2.08 -2.83
N GLY A 129 -7.56 1.77 -4.10
CA GLY A 129 -8.71 1.82 -4.99
C GLY A 129 -8.91 0.55 -5.79
N THR A 130 -9.12 0.70 -7.11
CA THR A 130 -9.41 -0.42 -8.02
C THR A 130 -8.23 -1.39 -8.15
N SER A 131 -8.53 -2.64 -8.46
CA SER A 131 -7.51 -3.69 -8.66
C SER A 131 -7.21 -3.86 -10.15
N PRO A 132 -5.94 -3.73 -10.59
CA PRO A 132 -5.54 -4.03 -11.97
C PRO A 132 -5.41 -5.53 -12.25
N GLY A 133 -5.44 -6.38 -11.21
CA GLY A 133 -5.30 -7.82 -11.35
C GLY A 133 -5.10 -8.52 -10.02
N TYR A 134 -4.76 -9.80 -10.07
CA TYR A 134 -4.60 -10.62 -8.87
C TYR A 134 -3.54 -10.07 -7.91
N GLN A 135 -3.89 -9.95 -6.62
CA GLN A 135 -3.05 -9.45 -5.54
C GLN A 135 -2.37 -8.10 -5.83
N ARG A 136 -3.02 -7.26 -6.60
CA ARG A 136 -2.54 -5.90 -6.87
C ARG A 136 -3.68 -4.90 -6.69
N VAL A 137 -3.31 -3.70 -6.29
CA VAL A 137 -4.24 -2.59 -6.10
C VAL A 137 -3.60 -1.29 -6.60
N HIS A 138 -4.41 -0.37 -7.08
CA HIS A 138 -3.98 1.00 -7.30
C HIS A 138 -3.89 1.70 -5.95
N ALA A 139 -2.77 2.36 -5.72
CA ALA A 139 -2.47 3.03 -4.46
C ALA A 139 -1.91 4.43 -4.70
N ARG A 140 -2.23 5.36 -3.80
CA ARG A 140 -1.74 6.73 -3.76
C ARG A 140 -1.37 7.11 -2.33
N LYS A 141 -0.22 7.75 -2.14
CA LYS A 141 0.18 8.24 -0.82
C LYS A 141 -0.40 9.64 -0.57
N GLY A 142 -1.05 9.80 0.58
CA GLY A 142 -1.47 11.09 1.12
C GLY A 142 -1.94 12.10 0.09
N GLU A 143 -1.23 13.21 -0.04
CA GLU A 143 -1.53 14.33 -0.94
C GLU A 143 -0.89 14.21 -2.33
N ASP A 144 -0.14 13.14 -2.61
CA ASP A 144 0.49 12.93 -3.92
C ASP A 144 -0.56 12.81 -5.01
N ASP A 145 -0.27 13.30 -6.22
CA ASP A 145 -1.13 13.11 -7.40
C ASP A 145 -0.79 11.80 -8.15
N GLU A 146 0.26 11.10 -7.75
CA GLU A 146 0.77 9.92 -8.43
C GLU A 146 0.07 8.64 -7.96
N VAL A 147 -0.42 7.85 -8.90
CA VAL A 147 -1.05 6.56 -8.67
C VAL A 147 -0.12 5.44 -9.06
N TYR A 148 0.06 4.48 -8.18
CA TYR A 148 0.92 3.32 -8.38
C TYR A 148 0.10 2.02 -8.39
N SER A 149 0.63 0.98 -9.02
CA SER A 149 0.12 -0.39 -8.88
C SER A 149 1.06 -1.16 -7.96
N VAL A 150 0.57 -1.55 -6.78
CA VAL A 150 1.37 -2.19 -5.74
C VAL A 150 0.87 -3.60 -5.44
N ALA A 151 1.75 -4.44 -4.87
CA ALA A 151 1.44 -5.82 -4.50
C ALA A 151 0.75 -5.88 -3.13
N LEU A 152 -0.48 -5.38 -3.07
CA LEU A 152 -1.35 -5.37 -1.89
C LEU A 152 -2.78 -5.67 -2.34
N SER A 153 -3.63 -6.13 -1.45
CA SER A 153 -5.03 -6.38 -1.72
C SER A 153 -5.92 -5.67 -0.70
N ASN A 154 -7.04 -5.08 -1.15
CA ASN A 154 -8.03 -4.50 -0.27
C ASN A 154 -8.61 -5.52 0.74
N TYR A 155 -8.61 -6.81 0.41
CA TYR A 155 -9.10 -7.88 1.29
C TYR A 155 -8.18 -8.15 2.50
N GLU A 156 -6.90 -7.79 2.40
CA GLU A 156 -5.95 -7.93 3.51
C GLU A 156 -6.23 -6.89 4.60
N LEU A 157 -6.83 -5.76 4.21
CA LEU A 157 -7.14 -4.62 5.07
C LEU A 157 -8.64 -4.60 5.42
N ALA A 158 -9.01 -5.42 6.40
CA ALA A 158 -10.40 -5.50 6.86
C ALA A 158 -10.84 -4.18 7.51
N VAL A 159 -12.11 -3.78 7.27
CA VAL A 159 -12.74 -2.60 7.89
C VAL A 159 -13.73 -3.00 9.00
N ASN A 160 -13.62 -4.22 9.49
CA ASN A 160 -14.38 -4.75 10.60
C ASN A 160 -13.44 -5.40 11.63
N VAL A 161 -13.88 -5.46 12.86
CA VAL A 161 -13.12 -6.00 14.00
C VAL A 161 -12.76 -7.48 13.78
N ASP A 162 -13.71 -8.29 13.30
CA ASP A 162 -13.54 -9.74 13.12
C ASP A 162 -12.36 -10.10 12.22
N GLY A 163 -12.04 -9.22 11.27
CA GLY A 163 -10.91 -9.39 10.37
C GLY A 163 -9.55 -9.26 11.04
N TRP A 164 -9.50 -8.72 12.26
CA TRP A 164 -8.27 -8.45 13.01
C TRP A 164 -8.12 -9.30 14.26
N LEU A 165 -9.19 -10.00 14.69
CA LEU A 165 -9.17 -10.81 15.90
C LEU A 165 -8.18 -11.96 15.79
N ASP A 166 -7.53 -12.27 16.91
CA ASP A 166 -6.78 -13.50 17.06
C ASP A 166 -7.74 -14.70 17.13
N LYS A 167 -7.81 -15.46 16.04
CA LYS A 167 -8.69 -16.63 15.93
C LYS A 167 -8.22 -17.82 16.76
N ALA A 168 -6.99 -17.83 17.26
CA ALA A 168 -6.52 -18.86 18.16
C ALA A 168 -7.32 -18.87 19.48
N LEU A 169 -7.85 -17.71 19.88
CA LEU A 169 -8.75 -17.60 21.05
C LEU A 169 -10.10 -18.32 20.84
N LEU A 170 -10.49 -18.59 19.62
CA LEU A 170 -11.71 -19.31 19.28
C LEU A 170 -11.48 -20.83 19.14
N ALA A 171 -10.23 -21.26 19.08
CA ALA A 171 -9.87 -22.66 19.06
C ALA A 171 -10.03 -23.21 20.49
N SER A 172 -11.08 -23.99 20.73
CA SER A 172 -11.20 -24.80 21.95
C SER A 172 -10.04 -25.78 22.01
N GLU A 173 -9.30 -25.80 23.12
CA GLU A 173 -8.25 -26.81 23.36
C GLU A 173 -8.81 -28.24 23.35
N ASP A 174 -10.11 -28.39 23.63
CA ASP A 174 -10.82 -29.65 23.53
C ASP A 174 -11.69 -29.71 22.26
N SER A 175 -11.33 -30.58 21.34
CA SER A 175 -12.23 -30.94 20.24
C SER A 175 -13.50 -31.50 20.84
N PRO A 176 -14.70 -30.93 20.59
CA PRO A 176 -15.94 -31.42 21.17
C PRO A 176 -16.17 -32.85 20.71
N THR A 177 -16.04 -33.78 21.64
CA THR A 177 -16.18 -35.24 21.38
C THR A 177 -17.63 -35.63 21.17
N LYS A 178 -18.61 -34.77 21.52
CA LYS A 178 -20.04 -35.04 21.38
C LYS A 178 -20.87 -33.76 21.38
N VAL A 179 -21.63 -33.57 20.31
CA VAL A 179 -22.69 -32.54 20.23
C VAL A 179 -24.04 -33.23 20.41
N ALA A 180 -24.75 -32.97 21.52
CA ALA A 180 -26.10 -33.45 21.74
C ALA A 180 -27.10 -32.32 21.43
N ALA A 181 -27.87 -32.46 20.35
CA ALA A 181 -29.01 -31.61 20.08
C ALA A 181 -30.27 -32.23 20.70
N ARG A 182 -30.92 -31.51 21.64
CA ARG A 182 -32.19 -31.92 22.21
C ARG A 182 -33.30 -31.13 21.51
N PHE A 183 -34.07 -31.81 20.67
CA PHE A 183 -35.26 -31.22 20.07
C PHE A 183 -36.40 -31.40 21.08
N THR A 184 -37.06 -30.34 21.47
CA THR A 184 -38.34 -30.37 22.18
C THR A 184 -39.43 -30.36 21.11
N ASP A 185 -40.09 -31.51 20.93
CA ASP A 185 -41.33 -31.58 20.20
C ASP A 185 -42.37 -30.84 20.99
N GLY A 186 -42.95 -29.78 20.34
CA GLY A 186 -44.11 -29.01 20.83
C GLY A 186 -45.37 -29.47 20.17
#